data_00f41e2615b81c2c3154ddb868046ebc
#
_entry.id   00f41e2615b81c2c3154ddb868046ebc
#
_cell.length_a   1.000
_cell.length_b   1.000
_cell.length_c   1.000
_cell.angle_alpha   90.00
_cell.angle_beta   90.00
_cell.angle_gamma   90.00
#
_symmetry.space_group_name_H-M   'P 1'
#
loop_
_entity.id
_entity.type
_entity.pdbx_description
1 polymer ?
#
loop_
_entity_poly.entity_id
_entity_poly.type
_entity_poly.pdbx_seq_one_letter_code
_entity_poly.pdbx_strand_id
1 'polypeptide(L)'
;MDRMAVLARCRIFEGLTPKELQAIAGGAKERSVEAGETIAAEGEGGVGFFVVAEGKARVEREGEVLAHLNPGASFGEVALLDDRGNRRSASVIAETPVTMLAWSSWTFLALVKEHASLGFALATTLARMLNDAYAAHEHAAETPA
;
A
#
# COMPACT_ATOMS: atom_id res chain seq x y z
N MET A 1 15.33 6.05 10.48
CA MET A 1 14.72 5.75 9.16
C MET A 1 14.64 7.03 8.34
N ASP A 2 15.03 6.96 7.09
CA ASP A 2 14.86 8.06 6.14
C ASP A 2 13.50 7.91 5.44
N ARG A 3 12.51 8.64 5.90
CA ARG A 3 11.14 8.58 5.37
C ARG A 3 11.06 8.94 3.89
N MET A 4 11.82 9.95 3.48
CA MET A 4 11.81 10.39 2.08
C MET A 4 12.35 9.31 1.14
N ALA A 5 13.42 8.63 1.55
CA ALA A 5 13.99 7.53 0.78
C ALA A 5 13.01 6.35 0.68
N VAL A 6 12.29 6.06 1.76
CA VAL A 6 11.27 5.00 1.76
C VAL A 6 10.15 5.34 0.78
N LEU A 7 9.61 6.56 0.85
CA LEU A 7 8.50 6.97 -0.01
C LEU A 7 8.91 7.07 -1.48
N ALA A 8 10.15 7.45 -1.75
CA ALA A 8 10.65 7.54 -3.12
C ALA A 8 10.67 6.17 -3.82
N ARG A 9 10.73 5.08 -3.06
CA ARG A 9 10.71 3.71 -3.61
C ARG A 9 9.29 3.15 -3.75
N CYS A 10 8.30 3.84 -3.21
CA CYS A 10 6.93 3.37 -3.23
C CYS A 10 6.27 3.68 -4.58
N ARG A 11 5.83 2.65 -5.29
CA ARG A 11 5.24 2.78 -6.63
C ARG A 11 4.06 3.75 -6.66
N ILE A 12 3.24 3.74 -5.62
CA ILE A 12 2.03 4.57 -5.57
C ILE A 12 2.34 6.07 -5.50
N PHE A 13 3.57 6.43 -5.13
CA PHE A 13 4.01 7.82 -5.04
C PHE A 13 4.93 8.23 -6.20
N GLU A 14 5.02 7.44 -7.24
CA GLU A 14 5.77 7.81 -8.43
C GLU A 14 5.26 9.12 -9.03
N GLY A 15 6.19 9.95 -9.47
CA GLY A 15 5.85 11.21 -10.12
C GLY A 15 5.53 12.36 -9.18
N LEU A 16 5.54 12.13 -7.87
CA LEU A 16 5.33 13.20 -6.91
C LEU A 16 6.60 14.05 -6.76
N THR A 17 6.41 15.35 -6.55
CA THR A 17 7.52 16.26 -6.27
C THR A 17 8.06 16.01 -4.86
N PRO A 18 9.32 16.43 -4.56
CA PRO A 18 9.85 16.34 -3.20
C PRO A 18 8.97 17.05 -2.16
N LYS A 19 8.34 18.16 -2.52
CA LYS A 19 7.45 18.90 -1.64
C LYS A 19 6.20 18.09 -1.30
N GLU A 20 5.63 17.41 -2.28
CA GLU A 20 4.47 16.54 -2.09
C GLU A 20 4.83 15.33 -1.23
N LEU A 21 5.96 14.69 -1.49
CA LEU A 21 6.45 13.57 -0.68
C LEU A 21 6.70 14.01 0.77
N GLN A 22 7.23 15.21 0.96
CA GLN A 22 7.48 15.76 2.28
C GLN A 22 6.17 15.95 3.07
N ALA A 23 5.13 16.44 2.41
CA ALA A 23 3.81 16.60 3.03
C ALA A 23 3.23 15.24 3.44
N ILE A 24 3.36 14.23 2.58
CA ILE A 24 2.91 12.86 2.87
C ILE A 24 3.69 12.27 4.04
N ALA A 25 5.02 12.40 4.02
CA ALA A 25 5.88 11.90 5.09
C ALA A 25 5.52 12.50 6.45
N GLY A 26 5.16 13.78 6.46
CA GLY A 26 4.78 14.48 7.68
C GLY A 26 3.53 13.94 8.36
N GLY A 27 2.64 13.31 7.61
CA GLY A 27 1.41 12.71 8.14
C GLY A 27 1.57 11.27 8.62
N ALA A 28 2.72 10.66 8.39
CA ALA A 28 2.94 9.26 8.73
C ALA A 28 3.41 9.10 10.18
N LYS A 29 3.10 7.92 10.74
CA LYS A 29 3.66 7.46 12.02
C LYS A 29 4.48 6.22 11.75
N GLU A 30 5.58 6.06 12.49
CA GLU A 30 6.34 4.82 12.46
C GLU A 30 5.64 3.75 13.30
N ARG A 31 5.59 2.55 12.77
CA ARG A 31 5.07 1.39 13.48
C ARG A 31 6.03 0.23 13.27
N SER A 32 6.32 -0.50 14.34
CA SER A 32 7.16 -1.69 14.29
C SER A 32 6.41 -2.88 14.85
N VAL A 33 6.58 -4.01 14.20
CA VAL A 33 5.98 -5.28 14.63
C VAL A 33 7.04 -6.37 14.57
N GLU A 34 6.82 -7.43 15.35
CA GLU A 34 7.70 -8.59 15.37
C GLU A 34 7.28 -9.61 14.31
N ALA A 35 8.19 -10.52 13.99
CA ALA A 35 7.90 -11.63 13.09
C ALA A 35 6.69 -12.42 13.60
N GLY A 36 5.79 -12.79 12.70
CA GLY A 36 4.59 -13.54 13.01
C GLY A 36 3.38 -12.70 13.41
N GLU A 37 3.56 -11.40 13.67
CA GLU A 37 2.43 -10.54 14.01
C GLU A 37 1.57 -10.25 12.78
N THR A 38 0.26 -10.21 13.01
CA THR A 38 -0.71 -9.78 12.00
C THR A 38 -0.80 -8.26 12.01
N ILE A 39 -0.48 -7.65 10.87
CA ILE A 39 -0.53 -6.19 10.72
C ILE A 39 -1.95 -5.74 10.39
N ALA A 40 -2.61 -6.48 9.49
CA ALA A 40 -3.99 -6.24 9.09
C ALA A 40 -4.66 -7.59 8.89
N ALA A 41 -5.90 -7.75 9.38
CA ALA A 41 -6.60 -9.02 9.33
C ALA A 41 -7.71 -9.01 8.27
N GLU A 42 -7.80 -10.09 7.51
CA GLU A 42 -8.83 -10.32 6.51
C GLU A 42 -10.22 -10.23 7.16
N GLY A 43 -11.15 -9.55 6.49
CA GLY A 43 -12.53 -9.39 6.95
C GLY A 43 -12.74 -8.37 8.05
N GLU A 44 -11.69 -7.89 8.68
CA GLU A 44 -11.80 -6.83 9.68
C GLU A 44 -11.90 -5.46 9.02
N GLY A 45 -12.59 -4.54 9.68
CA GLY A 45 -12.62 -3.15 9.29
C GLY A 45 -11.21 -2.58 9.38
N GLY A 46 -10.72 -2.05 8.29
CA GLY A 46 -9.36 -1.53 8.23
C GLY A 46 -9.35 -0.10 7.73
N VAL A 47 -8.77 0.78 8.50
CA VAL A 47 -8.66 2.19 8.17
C VAL A 47 -7.19 2.59 8.27
N GLY A 48 -6.49 2.49 7.18
CA GLY A 48 -5.09 2.88 7.15
C GLY A 48 -4.38 2.46 5.89
N PHE A 49 -3.35 3.21 5.61
CA PHE A 49 -2.44 2.96 4.50
C PHE A 49 -1.05 2.76 5.08
N PHE A 50 -0.30 1.82 4.52
CA PHE A 50 0.99 1.43 5.08
C PHE A 50 2.04 1.29 3.98
N VAL A 51 3.27 1.68 4.31
CA VAL A 51 4.43 1.45 3.44
C VAL A 51 5.50 0.73 4.26
N VAL A 52 5.99 -0.38 3.74
CA VAL A 52 7.08 -1.14 4.40
C VAL A 52 8.39 -0.38 4.23
N ALA A 53 9.05 -0.09 5.34
CA ALA A 53 10.36 0.56 5.33
C ALA A 53 11.50 -0.47 5.47
N GLU A 54 11.33 -1.43 6.38
CA GLU A 54 12.31 -2.48 6.65
C GLU A 54 11.58 -3.79 6.92
N GLY A 55 12.21 -4.89 6.55
CA GLY A 55 11.65 -6.21 6.78
C GLY A 55 10.80 -6.71 5.63
N LYS A 56 10.10 -7.81 5.87
CA LYS A 56 9.31 -8.51 4.86
C LYS A 56 8.00 -8.99 5.46
N ALA A 57 6.91 -8.77 4.73
CA ALA A 57 5.59 -9.26 5.10
C ALA A 57 4.99 -10.08 3.95
N ARG A 58 3.93 -10.83 4.24
CA ARG A 58 3.18 -11.56 3.23
C ARG A 58 1.72 -11.18 3.28
N VAL A 59 1.07 -11.25 2.14
CA VAL A 59 -0.37 -11.04 2.00
C VAL A 59 -1.02 -12.41 1.85
N GLU A 60 -1.99 -12.72 2.69
CA GLU A 60 -2.72 -14.00 2.66
C GLU A 60 -4.21 -13.78 2.56
N ARG A 61 -4.88 -14.67 1.83
CA ARG A 61 -6.34 -14.77 1.79
C ARG A 61 -6.70 -16.23 1.91
N GLU A 62 -7.56 -16.55 2.89
CA GLU A 62 -8.01 -17.92 3.12
C GLU A 62 -6.86 -18.92 3.27
N GLY A 63 -5.78 -18.48 3.92
CA GLY A 63 -4.60 -19.31 4.15
C GLY A 63 -3.63 -19.39 2.98
N GLU A 64 -3.95 -18.79 1.84
CA GLU A 64 -3.12 -18.81 0.65
C GLU A 64 -2.29 -17.53 0.56
N VAL A 65 -0.98 -17.66 0.32
CA VAL A 65 -0.09 -16.52 0.14
C VAL A 65 -0.29 -15.95 -1.26
N LEU A 66 -0.72 -14.68 -1.32
CA LEU A 66 -0.97 -13.98 -2.58
C LEU A 66 0.23 -13.17 -3.05
N ALA A 67 1.02 -12.63 -2.12
CA ALA A 67 2.13 -11.76 -2.45
C ALA A 67 3.07 -11.60 -1.27
N HIS A 68 4.27 -11.12 -1.55
CA HIS A 68 5.24 -10.69 -0.54
C HIS A 68 5.44 -9.19 -0.65
N LEU A 69 5.59 -8.55 0.51
CA LEU A 69 5.80 -7.11 0.61
C LEU A 69 7.22 -6.86 1.11
N ASN A 70 8.03 -6.28 0.25
CA ASN A 70 9.41 -5.89 0.55
C ASN A 70 9.49 -4.38 0.80
N PRO A 71 10.63 -3.84 1.28
CA PRO A 71 10.75 -2.39 1.47
C PRO A 71 10.34 -1.59 0.24
N GLY A 72 9.52 -0.58 0.43
CA GLY A 72 8.91 0.22 -0.62
C GLY A 72 7.51 -0.25 -1.04
N ALA A 73 7.11 -1.45 -0.66
CA ALA A 73 5.76 -1.95 -0.95
C ALA A 73 4.73 -1.26 -0.06
N SER A 74 3.53 -1.05 -0.61
CA SER A 74 2.42 -0.44 0.10
C SER A 74 1.24 -1.38 0.18
N PHE A 75 0.38 -1.16 1.18
CA PHE A 75 -0.89 -1.87 1.29
C PHE A 75 -1.92 -1.03 2.03
N GLY A 76 -3.20 -1.36 1.84
CA GLY A 76 -4.31 -0.65 2.44
C GLY A 76 -4.99 0.35 1.52
N GLU A 77 -4.47 0.57 0.32
CA GLU A 77 -5.04 1.54 -0.64
C GLU A 77 -6.45 1.18 -1.08
N VAL A 78 -6.77 -0.12 -1.22
CA VAL A 78 -8.11 -0.54 -1.61
C VAL A 78 -9.13 -0.21 -0.52
N ALA A 79 -8.82 -0.54 0.73
CA ALA A 79 -9.70 -0.23 1.86
C ALA A 79 -9.83 1.28 2.08
N LEU A 80 -8.81 2.03 1.72
CA LEU A 80 -8.80 3.49 1.85
C LEU A 80 -9.66 4.18 0.79
N LEU A 81 -9.58 3.73 -0.46
CA LEU A 81 -10.20 4.37 -1.61
C LEU A 81 -11.55 3.76 -1.99
N ASP A 82 -11.78 2.49 -1.67
CA ASP A 82 -13.05 1.83 -1.90
C ASP A 82 -13.85 1.79 -0.60
N ASP A 83 -14.86 2.64 -0.51
CA ASP A 83 -15.67 2.80 0.71
C ASP A 83 -16.86 1.83 0.81
N ARG A 84 -17.05 0.96 -0.17
CA ARG A 84 -18.26 0.12 -0.26
C ARG A 84 -18.37 -0.95 0.80
N GLY A 85 -17.32 -1.41 1.38
CA GLY A 85 -17.39 -2.45 2.40
C GLY A 85 -16.48 -2.18 3.59
N ASN A 86 -15.50 -1.33 3.39
CA ASN A 86 -14.54 -0.93 4.41
C ASN A 86 -13.92 -2.11 5.17
N ARG A 87 -13.75 -3.24 4.49
CA ARG A 87 -13.16 -4.44 5.06
C ARG A 87 -11.88 -4.82 4.33
N ARG A 88 -10.93 -5.34 5.08
CA ARG A 88 -9.68 -5.85 4.52
C ARG A 88 -9.98 -7.09 3.66
N SER A 89 -9.53 -7.08 2.41
CA SER A 89 -9.70 -8.22 1.48
C SER A 89 -8.72 -9.35 1.75
N ALA A 90 -7.67 -9.10 2.51
CA ALA A 90 -6.63 -10.07 2.82
C ALA A 90 -5.96 -9.71 4.14
N SER A 91 -5.26 -10.69 4.72
CA SER A 91 -4.42 -10.47 5.90
C SER A 91 -3.00 -10.12 5.49
N VAL A 92 -2.34 -9.29 6.28
CA VAL A 92 -0.91 -8.96 6.10
C VAL A 92 -0.19 -9.39 7.38
N ILE A 93 0.79 -10.26 7.23
CA ILE A 93 1.50 -10.89 8.34
C ILE A 93 3.00 -10.63 8.18
N ALA A 94 3.64 -10.20 9.24
CA ALA A 94 5.09 -9.98 9.24
C ALA A 94 5.83 -11.32 9.20
N GLU A 95 6.70 -11.52 8.20
CA GLU A 95 7.56 -12.70 8.13
C GLU A 95 8.84 -12.51 8.93
N THR A 96 9.34 -11.29 8.95
CA THR A 96 10.48 -10.84 9.74
C THR A 96 10.00 -9.69 10.63
N PRO A 97 10.82 -9.16 11.53
CA PRO A 97 10.48 -7.87 12.14
C PRO A 97 10.29 -6.84 11.04
N VAL A 98 9.23 -6.06 11.11
CA VAL A 98 8.87 -5.07 10.09
C VAL A 98 8.76 -3.69 10.72
N THR A 99 9.40 -2.70 10.10
CA THR A 99 9.19 -1.29 10.40
C THR A 99 8.47 -0.67 9.21
N MET A 100 7.42 0.07 9.48
CA MET A 100 6.57 0.65 8.44
C MET A 100 6.19 2.08 8.76
N LEU A 101 5.80 2.81 7.72
CA LEU A 101 5.13 4.09 7.86
C LEU A 101 3.63 3.85 7.72
N ALA A 102 2.85 4.47 8.60
CA ALA A 102 1.40 4.27 8.66
C ALA A 102 0.67 5.61 8.65
N TRP A 103 -0.41 5.68 7.88
CA TRP A 103 -1.32 6.82 7.86
C TRP A 103 -2.72 6.33 8.22
N SER A 104 -3.42 7.08 9.05
CA SER A 104 -4.86 6.86 9.20
C SER A 104 -5.56 7.27 7.91
N SER A 105 -6.75 6.72 7.66
CA SER A 105 -7.53 7.12 6.50
C SER A 105 -7.87 8.60 6.52
N TRP A 106 -8.15 9.17 7.69
CA TRP A 106 -8.40 10.59 7.86
C TRP A 106 -7.24 11.44 7.37
N THR A 107 -6.04 11.14 7.85
CA THR A 107 -4.83 11.88 7.49
C THR A 107 -4.54 11.76 6.00
N PHE A 108 -4.61 10.55 5.46
CA PHE A 108 -4.30 10.33 4.06
C PHE A 108 -5.30 11.02 3.13
N LEU A 109 -6.60 10.89 3.42
CA LEU A 109 -7.63 11.53 2.60
C LEU A 109 -7.57 13.05 2.69
N ALA A 110 -7.23 13.60 3.85
CA ALA A 110 -7.00 15.03 4.00
C ALA A 110 -5.86 15.51 3.12
N LEU A 111 -4.75 14.77 3.07
CA LEU A 111 -3.62 15.08 2.20
C LEU A 111 -4.01 15.07 0.72
N VAL A 112 -4.80 14.09 0.30
CA VAL A 112 -5.31 14.01 -1.07
C VAL A 112 -6.18 15.22 -1.40
N LYS A 113 -7.02 15.66 -0.47
CA LYS A 113 -7.88 16.82 -0.66
C LYS A 113 -7.10 18.14 -0.70
N GLU A 114 -6.05 18.25 0.10
CA GLU A 114 -5.21 19.45 0.15
C GLU A 114 -4.25 19.56 -1.04
N HIS A 115 -3.86 18.44 -1.61
CA HIS A 115 -2.89 18.35 -2.70
C HIS A 115 -3.52 17.65 -3.91
N ALA A 116 -4.17 18.42 -4.77
CA ALA A 116 -4.86 17.85 -5.94
C ALA A 116 -3.93 17.04 -6.85
N SER A 117 -2.67 17.47 -6.98
CA SER A 117 -1.67 16.75 -7.74
C SER A 117 -1.37 15.35 -7.16
N LEU A 118 -1.48 15.18 -5.85
CA LEU A 118 -1.35 13.88 -5.21
C LEU A 118 -2.47 12.94 -5.67
N GLY A 119 -3.71 13.41 -5.66
CA GLY A 119 -4.85 12.62 -6.15
C GLY A 119 -4.68 12.19 -7.60
N PHE A 120 -4.21 13.10 -8.46
CA PHE A 120 -3.95 12.79 -9.86
C PHE A 120 -2.82 11.76 -10.00
N ALA A 121 -1.74 11.90 -9.25
CA ALA A 121 -0.62 10.96 -9.28
C ALA A 121 -1.04 9.57 -8.82
N LEU A 122 -1.84 9.49 -7.76
CA LEU A 122 -2.38 8.22 -7.29
C LEU A 122 -3.27 7.57 -8.35
N ALA A 123 -4.17 8.34 -8.95
CA ALA A 123 -5.05 7.84 -10.00
C ALA A 123 -4.25 7.32 -11.20
N THR A 124 -3.20 8.03 -11.60
CA THR A 124 -2.31 7.61 -12.70
C THR A 124 -1.61 6.29 -12.37
N THR A 125 -1.05 6.17 -11.17
CA THR A 125 -0.36 4.94 -10.75
C THR A 125 -1.32 3.76 -10.67
N LEU A 126 -2.50 3.95 -10.10
CA LEU A 126 -3.52 2.90 -10.00
C LEU A 126 -4.02 2.48 -11.40
N ALA A 127 -4.17 3.42 -12.32
CA ALA A 127 -4.54 3.12 -13.70
C ALA A 127 -3.48 2.27 -14.40
N ARG A 128 -2.19 2.58 -14.18
CA ARG A 128 -1.08 1.78 -14.71
C ARG A 128 -1.07 0.37 -14.13
N MET A 129 -1.29 0.25 -12.82
CA MET A 129 -1.36 -1.05 -12.14
C MET A 129 -2.52 -1.89 -12.68
N LEU A 130 -3.66 -1.27 -12.91
CA LEU A 130 -4.83 -1.94 -13.49
C LEU A 130 -4.54 -2.39 -14.93
N ASN A 131 -3.92 -1.54 -15.73
CA ASN A 131 -3.56 -1.89 -17.09
C ASN A 131 -2.56 -3.04 -17.14
N ASP A 132 -1.57 -3.06 -16.24
CA ASP A 132 -0.63 -4.16 -16.11
C ASP A 132 -1.34 -5.47 -15.75
N ALA A 133 -2.34 -5.41 -14.88
CA ALA A 133 -3.13 -6.58 -14.51
C ALA A 133 -3.96 -7.10 -15.69
N TYR A 134 -4.55 -6.20 -16.48
CA TYR A 134 -5.27 -6.59 -17.71
C TYR A 134 -4.34 -7.23 -18.73
N ALA A 135 -3.17 -6.68 -18.95
CA ALA A 135 -2.18 -7.23 -19.88
C ALA A 135 -1.74 -8.64 -19.45
N ALA A 136 -1.50 -8.84 -18.15
CA ALA A 136 -1.15 -10.16 -17.62
C ALA A 136 -2.29 -11.16 -17.81
N HIS A 137 -3.53 -10.73 -17.61
CA HIS A 137 -4.71 -11.57 -17.80
C HIS A 137 -4.91 -11.95 -19.28
N GLU A 138 -4.77 -10.99 -20.19
CA GLU A 138 -4.85 -11.24 -21.62
C GLU A 138 -3.78 -12.23 -22.07
N HIS A 139 -2.54 -12.05 -21.60
CA HIS A 139 -1.44 -12.96 -21.92
C HIS A 139 -1.73 -14.38 -21.44
N ALA A 140 -2.23 -14.52 -20.21
CA ALA A 140 -2.60 -15.80 -19.67
C ALA A 140 -3.73 -16.47 -20.47
N ALA A 141 -4.71 -15.70 -20.93
CA ALA A 141 -5.82 -16.19 -21.75
C ALA A 141 -5.39 -16.63 -23.13
N GLU A 142 -4.35 -16.01 -23.70
CA GLU A 142 -3.81 -16.33 -25.02
C GLU A 142 -2.90 -17.55 -25.00
N THR A 143 -2.39 -17.95 -23.84
CA THR A 143 -1.50 -19.10 -23.71
C THR A 143 -2.30 -20.39 -23.91
N PRO A 144 -1.95 -21.23 -24.89
CA PRO A 144 -2.63 -22.51 -25.08
C PRO A 144 -2.48 -23.40 -23.86
N ALA A 145 -3.55 -24.05 -23.51
CA ALA A 145 -3.54 -25.01 -22.41
C ALA A 145 -2.66 -26.21 -22.70
#